data_c520b4eb4ea26021f555d7a107421334
#
_entry.id   c520b4eb4ea26021f555d7a107421334
#
_cell.length_a   1.000
_cell.length_b   1.000
_cell.length_c   1.000
_cell.angle_alpha   90.00
_cell.angle_beta   90.00
_cell.angle_gamma   90.00
#
_symmetry.space_group_name_H-M   'P 1'
#
loop_
_entity.id
_entity.type
_entity.pdbx_description
1 polymer ?
#
loop_
_entity_poly.entity_id
_entity_poly.type
_entity_poly.pdbx_seq_one_letter_code
_entity_poly.pdbx_strand_id
1 'polypeptide(L)'
;MKKKCLILLCLTLILLSMAFPALAAGSVPRLVDDADYLTASEERELLSQLNEISDRQDVDIVIVTVPSLQGEDITAYADDFYDYNGFRGDGVLLLIADFEREWAISTTGFGITALTDAGQDYMADQFVPLLSAESYEWAFRTFVELCDEFITQAKNGRPYDVGSMPKGQFPLIRNLVISFGIGFLIALVVTAVMRAQLKSVRAQDAASEYVRAGSMNITHARDIYLYRQTHRQRRETSKSGGSSTHRSSSGRSHGGSKGSF
;
A
#
# COMPACT_ATOMS: atom_id res chain seq x y z
N MET A 1 7.99 -5.47 77.07
CA MET A 1 7.30 -4.46 76.19
C MET A 1 8.20 -4.03 75.04
N LYS A 2 9.50 -3.72 75.21
CA LYS A 2 10.39 -3.25 74.13
C LYS A 2 10.58 -4.20 72.97
N LYS A 3 10.66 -5.57 73.17
CA LYS A 3 10.78 -6.55 72.10
C LYS A 3 9.52 -6.68 71.23
N LYS A 4 8.34 -6.53 71.83
CA LYS A 4 7.04 -6.57 71.03
C LYS A 4 6.89 -5.29 70.20
N CYS A 5 7.31 -4.12 70.68
CA CYS A 5 7.33 -2.87 69.90
C CYS A 5 8.31 -2.96 68.71
N LEU A 6 9.49 -3.55 68.88
CA LEU A 6 10.49 -3.72 67.82
C LEU A 6 9.95 -4.64 66.72
N ILE A 7 9.32 -5.75 67.09
CA ILE A 7 8.71 -6.71 66.15
C ILE A 7 7.58 -6.04 65.34
N LEU A 8 6.74 -5.25 66.03
CA LEU A 8 5.67 -4.50 65.36
C LEU A 8 6.22 -3.44 64.38
N LEU A 9 7.27 -2.74 64.76
CA LEU A 9 7.96 -1.77 63.93
C LEU A 9 8.60 -2.41 62.71
N CYS A 10 9.26 -3.58 62.87
CA CYS A 10 9.83 -4.31 61.75
C CYS A 10 8.71 -4.85 60.80
N LEU A 11 7.57 -5.33 61.32
CA LEU A 11 6.45 -5.80 60.54
C LEU A 11 5.81 -4.65 59.73
N THR A 12 5.67 -3.45 60.30
CA THR A 12 5.16 -2.28 59.57
C THR A 12 6.14 -1.80 58.50
N LEU A 13 7.47 -1.90 58.76
CA LEU A 13 8.48 -1.54 57.77
C LEU A 13 8.45 -2.54 56.57
N ILE A 14 8.26 -3.82 56.82
CA ILE A 14 8.14 -4.85 55.78
C ILE A 14 6.86 -4.66 54.99
N LEU A 15 5.73 -4.35 55.64
CA LEU A 15 4.46 -4.04 54.96
C LEU A 15 4.56 -2.75 54.12
N LEU A 16 5.31 -1.75 54.58
CA LEU A 16 5.54 -0.51 53.82
C LEU A 16 6.46 -0.73 52.61
N SER A 17 7.40 -1.69 52.68
CA SER A 17 8.26 -2.05 51.54
C SER A 17 7.52 -2.84 50.43
N MET A 18 6.38 -3.46 50.74
CA MET A 18 5.54 -4.14 49.75
C MET A 18 4.55 -3.19 49.01
N ALA A 19 4.44 -1.94 49.47
CA ALA A 19 3.57 -0.93 48.88
C ALA A 19 4.29 -0.06 47.81
N PHE A 20 5.42 -0.54 47.22
CA PHE A 20 5.83 0.03 45.97
C PHE A 20 4.77 -0.32 44.93
N PRO A 21 4.06 0.68 44.35
CA PRO A 21 3.33 0.40 43.13
C PRO A 21 4.37 -0.17 42.17
N ALA A 22 4.13 -1.38 41.66
CA ALA A 22 4.80 -1.80 40.44
C ALA A 22 4.55 -0.64 39.47
N LEU A 23 5.58 0.17 39.17
CA LEU A 23 5.51 1.01 37.99
C LEU A 23 5.15 0.02 36.88
N ALA A 24 3.90 0.07 36.43
CA ALA A 24 3.51 -0.59 35.22
C ALA A 24 4.54 -0.08 34.20
N ALA A 25 5.40 -0.94 33.71
CA ALA A 25 6.23 -0.63 32.57
C ALA A 25 5.23 -0.11 31.56
N GLY A 26 5.25 1.22 31.31
CA GLY A 26 4.29 1.84 30.42
C GLY A 26 4.43 1.13 29.09
N SER A 27 3.33 0.54 28.60
CA SER A 27 3.32 -0.02 27.26
C SER A 27 3.76 1.09 26.32
N VAL A 28 4.68 0.79 25.43
CA VAL A 28 5.08 1.72 24.36
C VAL A 28 3.81 2.14 23.62
N PRO A 29 3.65 3.45 23.33
CA PRO A 29 2.47 3.91 22.59
C PRO A 29 2.43 3.29 21.19
N ARG A 30 1.24 3.18 20.61
CA ARG A 30 1.05 2.65 19.25
C ARG A 30 1.57 3.57 18.14
N LEU A 31 1.97 4.79 18.49
CA LEU A 31 2.68 5.73 17.62
C LEU A 31 3.98 6.12 18.29
N VAL A 32 5.10 5.90 17.60
CA VAL A 32 6.45 6.35 17.98
C VAL A 32 7.01 7.09 16.78
N ASP A 33 7.16 8.40 16.90
CA ASP A 33 7.67 9.26 15.81
C ASP A 33 9.04 9.83 16.16
N ASP A 34 10.05 8.95 16.18
CA ASP A 34 11.43 9.34 16.48
C ASP A 34 12.10 10.08 15.31
N ALA A 35 11.54 10.05 14.11
CA ALA A 35 12.00 10.79 12.94
C ALA A 35 11.41 12.22 12.88
N ASP A 36 10.50 12.59 13.79
CA ASP A 36 9.88 13.92 13.90
C ASP A 36 9.16 14.36 12.60
N TYR A 37 8.41 13.41 11.99
CA TYR A 37 7.64 13.66 10.78
C TYR A 37 6.32 14.38 11.02
N LEU A 38 5.78 14.26 12.24
CA LEU A 38 4.47 14.78 12.60
C LEU A 38 4.58 15.96 13.56
N THR A 39 3.65 16.88 13.46
CA THR A 39 3.46 17.88 14.51
C THR A 39 2.81 17.27 15.75
N ALA A 40 3.01 17.87 16.92
CA ALA A 40 2.42 17.39 18.17
C ALA A 40 0.86 17.33 18.17
N SER A 41 0.18 18.00 17.24
CA SER A 41 -1.27 17.88 17.03
C SER A 41 -1.62 16.66 16.20
N GLU A 42 -0.89 16.42 15.12
CA GLU A 42 -1.06 15.26 14.24
C GLU A 42 -0.74 13.96 14.97
N GLU A 43 0.34 13.93 15.76
CA GLU A 43 0.65 12.78 16.62
C GLU A 43 -0.50 12.41 17.56
N ARG A 44 -1.07 13.40 18.25
CA ARG A 44 -2.18 13.14 19.19
C ARG A 44 -3.43 12.63 18.49
N GLU A 45 -3.76 13.20 17.33
CA GLU A 45 -4.91 12.76 16.54
C GLU A 45 -4.69 11.34 15.99
N LEU A 46 -3.54 11.07 15.41
CA LEU A 46 -3.19 9.76 14.86
C LEU A 46 -3.11 8.69 15.96
N LEU A 47 -2.49 9.01 17.12
CA LEU A 47 -2.44 8.11 18.26
C LEU A 47 -3.85 7.80 18.80
N SER A 48 -4.73 8.80 18.83
CA SER A 48 -6.13 8.59 19.22
C SER A 48 -6.86 7.65 18.26
N GLN A 49 -6.64 7.81 16.96
CA GLN A 49 -7.21 6.95 15.93
C GLN A 49 -6.66 5.52 16.02
N LEU A 50 -5.34 5.37 16.18
CA LEU A 50 -4.69 4.07 16.38
C LEU A 50 -5.26 3.33 17.59
N ASN A 51 -5.44 4.03 18.72
CA ASN A 51 -6.00 3.45 19.94
C ASN A 51 -7.47 3.01 19.74
N GLU A 52 -8.29 3.88 19.15
CA GLU A 52 -9.72 3.57 18.91
C GLU A 52 -9.87 2.34 18.01
N ILE A 53 -9.16 2.33 16.88
CA ILE A 53 -9.25 1.23 15.90
C ILE A 53 -8.68 -0.06 16.50
N SER A 54 -7.50 -0.01 17.12
CA SER A 54 -6.87 -1.19 17.72
C SER A 54 -7.73 -1.82 18.81
N ASP A 55 -8.36 -1.01 19.66
CA ASP A 55 -9.22 -1.52 20.73
C ASP A 55 -10.55 -2.06 20.17
N ARG A 56 -11.12 -1.43 19.16
CA ARG A 56 -12.31 -1.91 18.47
C ARG A 56 -12.07 -3.20 17.69
N GLN A 57 -10.91 -3.29 17.07
CA GLN A 57 -10.52 -4.44 16.26
C GLN A 57 -9.84 -5.56 17.07
N ASP A 58 -9.53 -5.36 18.34
CA ASP A 58 -8.74 -6.29 19.16
C ASP A 58 -7.46 -6.79 18.45
N VAL A 59 -6.84 -5.89 17.66
CA VAL A 59 -5.61 -6.10 16.89
C VAL A 59 -4.79 -4.83 17.03
N ASP A 60 -3.55 -4.91 17.49
CA ASP A 60 -2.72 -3.72 17.62
C ASP A 60 -2.24 -3.21 16.25
N ILE A 61 -2.52 -1.95 15.95
CA ILE A 61 -1.99 -1.24 14.79
C ILE A 61 -0.97 -0.25 15.31
N VAL A 62 0.28 -0.40 14.87
CA VAL A 62 1.43 0.36 15.38
C VAL A 62 2.14 1.05 14.24
N ILE A 63 2.54 2.29 14.45
CA ILE A 63 3.39 3.04 13.51
C ILE A 63 4.65 3.48 14.26
N VAL A 64 5.79 3.22 13.65
CA VAL A 64 7.10 3.58 14.19
C VAL A 64 7.89 4.27 13.11
N THR A 65 8.45 5.43 13.42
CA THR A 65 9.43 6.09 12.56
C THR A 65 10.76 6.16 13.30
N VAL A 66 11.85 5.92 12.59
CA VAL A 66 13.20 6.00 13.16
C VAL A 66 14.10 6.83 12.25
N PRO A 67 15.04 7.61 12.82
CA PRO A 67 15.99 8.40 12.04
C PRO A 67 16.90 7.51 11.17
N SER A 68 17.30 6.33 11.65
CA SER A 68 18.15 5.37 10.93
C SER A 68 18.12 4.00 11.60
N LEU A 69 18.25 2.96 10.79
CA LEU A 69 18.38 1.56 11.24
C LEU A 69 19.78 1.19 11.72
N GLN A 70 20.77 2.08 11.56
CA GLN A 70 22.17 1.86 11.93
C GLN A 70 22.79 0.59 11.33
N GLY A 71 22.26 0.14 10.17
CA GLY A 71 22.73 -1.03 9.45
C GLY A 71 21.99 -2.33 9.81
N GLU A 72 20.94 -2.29 10.61
CA GLU A 72 20.06 -3.43 10.85
C GLU A 72 19.11 -3.66 9.65
N ASP A 73 18.67 -4.90 9.48
CA ASP A 73 17.63 -5.19 8.50
C ASP A 73 16.28 -4.66 8.98
N ILE A 74 15.60 -3.91 8.13
CA ILE A 74 14.35 -3.22 8.49
C ILE A 74 13.24 -4.20 8.91
N THR A 75 13.21 -5.40 8.32
CA THR A 75 12.22 -6.42 8.70
C THR A 75 12.51 -6.96 10.10
N ALA A 76 13.78 -7.27 10.39
CA ALA A 76 14.18 -7.74 11.70
C ALA A 76 13.91 -6.70 12.79
N TYR A 77 14.20 -5.43 12.49
CA TYR A 77 13.91 -4.33 13.40
C TYR A 77 12.40 -4.18 13.68
N ALA A 78 11.57 -4.24 12.63
CA ALA A 78 10.11 -4.13 12.77
C ALA A 78 9.53 -5.28 13.61
N ASP A 79 9.96 -6.51 13.36
CA ASP A 79 9.51 -7.69 14.09
C ASP A 79 9.93 -7.63 15.56
N ASP A 80 11.20 -7.32 15.83
CA ASP A 80 11.74 -7.22 17.16
C ASP A 80 11.10 -6.06 17.95
N PHE A 81 10.85 -4.93 17.29
CA PHE A 81 10.14 -3.83 17.93
C PHE A 81 8.74 -4.27 18.38
N TYR A 82 8.00 -4.96 17.53
CA TYR A 82 6.67 -5.43 17.89
C TYR A 82 6.73 -6.45 19.04
N ASP A 83 7.64 -7.40 18.97
CA ASP A 83 7.73 -8.52 19.92
C ASP A 83 8.17 -8.10 21.34
N TYR A 84 9.07 -7.13 21.44
CA TYR A 84 9.69 -6.77 22.72
C TYR A 84 9.05 -5.57 23.44
N ASN A 85 8.11 -4.85 22.79
CA ASN A 85 7.47 -3.68 23.38
C ASN A 85 6.08 -3.93 23.99
N GLY A 86 5.66 -5.20 24.13
CA GLY A 86 4.49 -5.59 24.91
C GLY A 86 3.16 -5.43 24.18
N PHE A 87 3.16 -5.39 22.86
CA PHE A 87 1.95 -5.39 22.04
C PHE A 87 1.25 -6.76 22.07
N ARG A 88 -0.02 -6.79 21.63
CA ARG A 88 -0.84 -8.00 21.59
C ARG A 88 -0.22 -9.06 20.66
N GLY A 89 -0.72 -10.32 20.79
CA GLY A 89 -0.32 -11.40 19.89
C GLY A 89 -0.80 -11.22 18.44
N ASP A 90 -1.84 -10.40 18.26
CA ASP A 90 -2.45 -10.07 16.96
C ASP A 90 -2.16 -8.61 16.63
N GLY A 91 -1.47 -8.37 15.53
CA GLY A 91 -1.14 -7.00 15.18
C GLY A 91 -0.49 -6.77 13.83
N VAL A 92 -0.32 -5.49 13.57
CA VAL A 92 0.30 -4.93 12.37
C VAL A 92 1.18 -3.77 12.78
N LEU A 93 2.40 -3.72 12.30
CA LEU A 93 3.31 -2.61 12.51
C LEU A 93 3.81 -2.06 11.17
N LEU A 94 3.78 -0.75 11.00
CA LEU A 94 4.46 -0.03 9.93
C LEU A 94 5.70 0.64 10.51
N LEU A 95 6.87 0.30 9.98
CA LEU A 95 8.15 0.94 10.29
C LEU A 95 8.59 1.79 9.10
N ILE A 96 9.04 3.01 9.40
CA ILE A 96 9.68 3.92 8.44
C ILE A 96 11.06 4.28 8.93
N ALA A 97 12.07 4.11 8.09
CA ALA A 97 13.45 4.50 8.34
C ALA A 97 13.82 5.68 7.45
N ASP A 98 14.07 6.86 8.08
CA ASP A 98 14.24 8.11 7.35
C ASP A 98 15.51 8.14 6.50
N PHE A 99 16.65 7.83 7.10
CA PHE A 99 17.96 7.91 6.42
C PHE A 99 18.06 6.91 5.26
N GLU A 100 17.57 5.68 5.45
CA GLU A 100 17.61 4.62 4.45
C GLU A 100 16.50 4.80 3.40
N ARG A 101 15.48 5.63 3.65
CA ARG A 101 14.30 5.79 2.81
C ARG A 101 13.61 4.46 2.58
N GLU A 102 13.51 3.66 3.63
CA GLU A 102 12.90 2.33 3.60
C GLU A 102 11.69 2.25 4.50
N TRP A 103 10.78 1.38 4.13
CA TRP A 103 9.62 1.02 4.94
C TRP A 103 9.47 -0.49 5.07
N ALA A 104 8.86 -0.94 6.16
CA ALA A 104 8.46 -2.33 6.34
C ALA A 104 7.10 -2.41 7.03
N ILE A 105 6.31 -3.40 6.62
CA ILE A 105 5.12 -3.85 7.35
C ILE A 105 5.48 -5.18 8.00
N SER A 106 5.26 -5.30 9.31
CA SER A 106 5.32 -6.55 10.06
C SER A 106 3.92 -6.91 10.54
N THR A 107 3.52 -8.16 10.37
CA THR A 107 2.22 -8.68 10.80
C THR A 107 2.39 -9.89 11.68
N THR A 108 1.57 -10.02 12.73
CA THR A 108 1.59 -11.16 13.64
C THR A 108 0.18 -11.62 13.98
N GLY A 109 0.02 -12.90 14.31
CA GLY A 109 -1.25 -13.49 14.67
C GLY A 109 -2.33 -13.29 13.61
N PHE A 110 -3.48 -12.70 14.00
CA PHE A 110 -4.57 -12.41 13.07
C PHE A 110 -4.18 -11.40 11.98
N GLY A 111 -3.21 -10.53 12.24
CA GLY A 111 -2.68 -9.60 11.24
C GLY A 111 -2.18 -10.29 9.98
N ILE A 112 -1.54 -11.48 10.11
CA ILE A 112 -1.08 -12.28 8.97
C ILE A 112 -2.26 -12.71 8.07
N THR A 113 -3.38 -13.05 8.68
CA THR A 113 -4.57 -13.48 7.94
C THR A 113 -5.28 -12.29 7.31
N ALA A 114 -5.32 -11.16 8.00
CA ALA A 114 -6.01 -9.96 7.55
C ALA A 114 -5.26 -9.25 6.41
N LEU A 115 -3.94 -9.17 6.52
CA LEU A 115 -3.07 -8.51 5.54
C LEU A 115 -2.26 -9.56 4.77
N THR A 116 -2.85 -10.13 3.72
CA THR A 116 -2.15 -11.04 2.80
C THR A 116 -1.03 -10.30 2.07
N ASP A 117 -0.10 -11.04 1.45
CA ASP A 117 0.98 -10.42 0.65
C ASP A 117 0.42 -9.47 -0.42
N ALA A 118 -0.64 -9.90 -1.12
CA ALA A 118 -1.31 -9.05 -2.10
C ALA A 118 -1.99 -7.83 -1.46
N GLY A 119 -2.51 -7.99 -0.23
CA GLY A 119 -3.08 -6.89 0.55
C GLY A 119 -2.03 -5.85 0.93
N GLN A 120 -0.86 -6.30 1.38
CA GLN A 120 0.25 -5.41 1.72
C GLN A 120 0.81 -4.69 0.50
N ASP A 121 0.94 -5.38 -0.66
CA ASP A 121 1.31 -4.76 -1.93
C ASP A 121 0.31 -3.64 -2.30
N TYR A 122 -1.01 -3.92 -2.18
CA TYR A 122 -2.04 -2.91 -2.43
C TYR A 122 -1.94 -1.71 -1.47
N MET A 123 -1.72 -1.96 -0.18
CA MET A 123 -1.55 -0.89 0.82
C MET A 123 -0.32 -0.03 0.49
N ALA A 124 0.80 -0.66 0.14
CA ALA A 124 2.02 0.04 -0.27
C ALA A 124 1.77 0.96 -1.48
N ASP A 125 1.04 0.49 -2.49
CA ASP A 125 0.65 1.31 -3.66
C ASP A 125 -0.15 2.58 -3.27
N GLN A 126 -0.81 2.59 -2.10
CA GLN A 126 -1.58 3.75 -1.64
C GLN A 126 -0.74 4.70 -0.79
N PHE A 127 0.05 4.21 0.18
CA PHE A 127 0.75 5.09 1.11
C PHE A 127 2.18 5.48 0.67
N VAL A 128 2.91 4.64 -0.09
CA VAL A 128 4.28 4.94 -0.54
C VAL A 128 4.38 6.21 -1.40
N PRO A 129 3.47 6.47 -2.35
CA PRO A 129 3.48 7.73 -3.08
C PRO A 129 3.32 8.97 -2.19
N LEU A 130 2.59 8.84 -1.06
CA LEU A 130 2.43 9.91 -0.09
C LEU A 130 3.71 10.12 0.74
N LEU A 131 4.40 9.03 1.13
CA LEU A 131 5.73 9.11 1.75
C LEU A 131 6.73 9.80 0.83
N SER A 132 6.75 9.41 -0.46
CA SER A 132 7.64 10.01 -1.47
C SER A 132 7.35 11.50 -1.71
N ALA A 133 6.11 11.93 -1.48
CA ALA A 133 5.68 13.32 -1.57
C ALA A 133 5.82 14.08 -0.24
N GLU A 134 6.49 13.48 0.77
CA GLU A 134 6.66 14.03 2.13
C GLU A 134 5.34 14.38 2.83
N SER A 135 4.25 13.73 2.42
CA SER A 135 2.92 13.88 3.01
C SER A 135 2.69 12.82 4.09
N TYR A 136 3.52 12.84 5.13
CA TYR A 136 3.61 11.77 6.13
C TYR A 136 2.30 11.55 6.90
N GLU A 137 1.64 12.61 7.36
CA GLU A 137 0.33 12.49 8.04
C GLU A 137 -0.68 11.72 7.18
N TRP A 138 -0.80 12.09 5.90
CA TRP A 138 -1.73 11.42 5.00
C TRP A 138 -1.33 9.97 4.70
N ALA A 139 -0.03 9.69 4.62
CA ALA A 139 0.47 8.33 4.44
C ALA A 139 0.08 7.44 5.63
N PHE A 140 0.29 7.93 6.85
CA PHE A 140 -0.03 7.18 8.07
C PHE A 140 -1.54 7.02 8.26
N ARG A 141 -2.34 8.05 8.02
CA ARG A 141 -3.80 7.94 8.06
C ARG A 141 -4.32 6.93 7.04
N THR A 142 -3.80 6.97 5.81
CA THR A 142 -4.15 6.01 4.76
C THR A 142 -3.82 4.57 5.19
N PHE A 143 -2.65 4.35 5.78
CA PHE A 143 -2.27 3.04 6.30
C PHE A 143 -3.23 2.56 7.39
N VAL A 144 -3.57 3.41 8.36
CA VAL A 144 -4.48 3.06 9.46
C VAL A 144 -5.89 2.74 8.97
N GLU A 145 -6.43 3.54 8.04
CA GLU A 145 -7.74 3.32 7.43
C GLU A 145 -7.79 2.00 6.66
N LEU A 146 -6.75 1.70 5.89
CA LEU A 146 -6.64 0.44 5.17
C LEU A 146 -6.51 -0.76 6.12
N CYS A 147 -5.74 -0.64 7.20
CA CYS A 147 -5.69 -1.68 8.24
C CYS A 147 -7.07 -1.99 8.80
N ASP A 148 -7.84 -0.94 9.12
CA ASP A 148 -9.21 -1.10 9.65
C ASP A 148 -10.13 -1.81 8.66
N GLU A 149 -10.09 -1.42 7.39
CA GLU A 149 -10.88 -2.05 6.34
C GLU A 149 -10.50 -3.52 6.15
N PHE A 150 -9.20 -3.82 6.06
CA PHE A 150 -8.68 -5.17 5.82
C PHE A 150 -8.97 -6.11 6.99
N ILE A 151 -8.75 -5.64 8.23
CA ILE A 151 -9.07 -6.40 9.44
C ILE A 151 -10.58 -6.68 9.51
N THR A 152 -11.41 -5.67 9.25
CA THR A 152 -12.87 -5.81 9.24
C THR A 152 -13.32 -6.85 8.20
N GLN A 153 -12.76 -6.78 7.00
CA GLN A 153 -13.08 -7.71 5.90
C GLN A 153 -12.64 -9.14 6.25
N ALA A 154 -11.46 -9.30 6.85
CA ALA A 154 -10.96 -10.60 7.28
C ALA A 154 -11.83 -11.21 8.40
N LYS A 155 -12.29 -10.41 9.36
CA LYS A 155 -13.24 -10.84 10.40
C LYS A 155 -14.58 -11.30 9.83
N ASN A 156 -14.99 -10.77 8.69
CA ASN A 156 -16.17 -11.22 7.95
C ASN A 156 -15.91 -12.53 7.16
N GLY A 157 -14.75 -13.17 7.35
CA GLY A 157 -14.38 -14.43 6.71
C GLY A 157 -13.96 -14.31 5.26
N ARG A 158 -13.65 -13.12 4.77
CA ARG A 158 -13.27 -12.84 3.38
C ARG A 158 -12.08 -11.88 3.32
N PRO A 159 -10.89 -12.27 3.78
CA PRO A 159 -9.72 -11.42 3.68
C PRO A 159 -9.48 -10.99 2.23
N TYR A 160 -9.02 -9.78 2.04
CA TYR A 160 -8.59 -9.32 0.72
C TYR A 160 -7.36 -10.09 0.26
N ASP A 161 -7.41 -10.60 -0.96
CA ASP A 161 -6.34 -11.36 -1.59
C ASP A 161 -6.38 -11.17 -3.12
N VAL A 162 -5.49 -11.86 -3.84
CA VAL A 162 -5.42 -11.80 -5.30
C VAL A 162 -6.81 -11.98 -5.93
N GLY A 163 -7.29 -10.95 -6.62
CA GLY A 163 -8.59 -10.94 -7.30
C GLY A 163 -9.78 -10.45 -6.47
N SER A 164 -9.64 -10.24 -5.16
CA SER A 164 -10.67 -9.70 -4.27
C SER A 164 -10.37 -8.31 -3.72
N MET A 165 -9.26 -7.68 -4.15
CA MET A 165 -8.84 -6.35 -3.65
C MET A 165 -9.95 -5.30 -3.76
N PRO A 166 -9.97 -4.31 -2.85
CA PRO A 166 -10.87 -3.17 -2.96
C PRO A 166 -10.71 -2.56 -4.36
N LYS A 167 -11.80 -2.49 -5.10
CA LYS A 167 -11.78 -1.76 -6.36
C LYS A 167 -11.70 -0.29 -5.99
N GLY A 168 -10.52 0.30 -6.14
CA GLY A 168 -10.34 1.74 -5.95
C GLY A 168 -11.49 2.47 -6.64
N GLN A 169 -12.01 3.52 -6.02
CA GLN A 169 -13.09 4.31 -6.59
C GLN A 169 -12.68 4.71 -8.00
N PHE A 170 -13.30 4.07 -8.99
CA PHE A 170 -13.02 4.36 -10.39
C PHE A 170 -13.40 5.83 -10.62
N PRO A 171 -12.46 6.73 -10.88
CA PRO A 171 -12.76 8.15 -11.00
C PRO A 171 -13.52 8.38 -12.30
N LEU A 172 -14.79 7.98 -12.31
CA LEU A 172 -15.69 8.02 -13.48
C LEU A 172 -15.65 9.37 -14.16
N ILE A 173 -15.72 10.46 -13.39
CA ILE A 173 -15.73 11.82 -13.93
C ILE A 173 -14.41 12.14 -14.61
N ARG A 174 -13.26 11.85 -13.99
CA ARG A 174 -11.93 12.09 -14.57
C ARG A 174 -11.73 11.27 -15.85
N ASN A 175 -12.05 9.99 -15.81
CA ASN A 175 -11.91 9.11 -16.97
C ASN A 175 -12.87 9.47 -18.10
N LEU A 176 -14.09 9.93 -17.77
CA LEU A 176 -15.05 10.43 -18.73
C LEU A 176 -14.53 11.70 -19.44
N VAL A 177 -14.01 12.67 -18.68
CA VAL A 177 -13.44 13.90 -19.23
C VAL A 177 -12.25 13.61 -20.15
N ILE A 178 -11.36 12.70 -19.74
CA ILE A 178 -10.21 12.29 -20.55
C ILE A 178 -10.68 11.60 -21.83
N SER A 179 -11.64 10.68 -21.74
CA SER A 179 -12.18 9.96 -22.90
C SER A 179 -12.88 10.90 -23.87
N PHE A 180 -13.67 11.85 -23.39
CA PHE A 180 -14.28 12.88 -24.21
C PHE A 180 -13.24 13.78 -24.90
N GLY A 181 -12.20 14.18 -24.17
CA GLY A 181 -11.09 14.99 -24.70
C GLY A 181 -10.37 14.29 -25.86
N ILE A 182 -10.00 13.01 -25.65
CA ILE A 182 -9.34 12.20 -26.68
C ILE A 182 -10.29 11.96 -27.88
N GLY A 183 -11.54 11.58 -27.62
CA GLY A 183 -12.54 11.35 -28.67
C GLY A 183 -12.79 12.61 -29.51
N PHE A 184 -12.87 13.78 -28.87
CA PHE A 184 -13.04 15.06 -29.56
C PHE A 184 -11.84 15.43 -30.44
N LEU A 185 -10.61 15.21 -29.96
CA LEU A 185 -9.41 15.42 -30.75
C LEU A 185 -9.36 14.53 -32.00
N ILE A 186 -9.66 13.23 -31.83
CA ILE A 186 -9.72 12.29 -32.95
C ILE A 186 -10.79 12.73 -33.97
N ALA A 187 -11.97 13.11 -33.49
CA ALA A 187 -13.06 13.58 -34.35
C ALA A 187 -12.67 14.85 -35.14
N LEU A 188 -11.95 15.80 -34.49
CA LEU A 188 -11.45 16.98 -35.18
C LEU A 188 -10.46 16.65 -36.29
N VAL A 189 -9.51 15.74 -36.01
CA VAL A 189 -8.51 15.31 -37.01
C VAL A 189 -9.19 14.63 -38.19
N VAL A 190 -10.09 13.68 -37.95
CA VAL A 190 -10.82 12.98 -39.00
C VAL A 190 -11.66 13.95 -39.83
N THR A 191 -12.38 14.84 -39.17
CA THR A 191 -13.21 15.85 -39.85
C THR A 191 -12.37 16.83 -40.67
N ALA A 192 -11.20 17.22 -40.16
CA ALA A 192 -10.26 18.11 -40.89
C ALA A 192 -9.71 17.41 -42.15
N VAL A 193 -9.34 16.11 -42.04
CA VAL A 193 -8.88 15.33 -43.20
C VAL A 193 -9.99 15.17 -44.23
N MET A 194 -11.21 14.84 -43.83
CA MET A 194 -12.38 14.72 -44.73
C MET A 194 -12.69 16.08 -45.42
N ARG A 195 -12.62 17.18 -44.65
CA ARG A 195 -12.85 18.51 -45.20
C ARG A 195 -11.74 18.95 -46.18
N ALA A 196 -10.50 18.54 -45.94
CA ALA A 196 -9.37 18.76 -46.84
C ALA A 196 -9.56 18.01 -48.17
N GLN A 197 -10.05 16.76 -48.11
CA GLN A 197 -10.35 15.97 -49.32
C GLN A 197 -11.49 16.58 -50.16
N LEU A 198 -12.53 17.11 -49.51
CA LEU A 198 -13.62 17.81 -50.20
C LEU A 198 -13.18 19.09 -50.90
N LYS A 199 -12.11 19.75 -50.43
CA LYS A 199 -11.55 20.94 -51.10
C LYS A 199 -10.76 20.61 -52.37
N SER A 200 -10.32 19.35 -52.53
CA SER A 200 -9.56 18.92 -53.71
C SER A 200 -10.46 18.48 -54.88
N VAL A 201 -11.76 18.34 -54.65
CA VAL A 201 -12.71 18.05 -55.74
C VAL A 201 -13.10 19.38 -56.40
N ARG A 202 -12.24 19.90 -57.26
CA ARG A 202 -12.68 20.80 -58.31
C ARG A 202 -13.30 19.92 -59.39
N ALA A 203 -14.54 20.21 -59.77
CA ALA A 203 -15.14 19.64 -60.94
C ALA A 203 -14.23 19.91 -62.14
N GLN A 204 -13.59 18.87 -62.62
CA GLN A 204 -12.77 18.90 -63.80
C GLN A 204 -13.61 18.33 -64.91
N ASP A 205 -14.18 19.20 -65.72
CA ASP A 205 -15.13 18.90 -66.79
C ASP A 205 -14.44 18.26 -68.01
N ALA A 206 -13.45 17.46 -67.91
CA ALA A 206 -12.88 16.75 -69.06
C ALA A 206 -11.79 15.76 -68.70
N ALA A 207 -12.05 14.80 -67.77
CA ALA A 207 -11.08 13.73 -67.51
C ALA A 207 -11.20 12.56 -68.52
N SER A 208 -12.25 12.53 -69.35
CA SER A 208 -12.45 11.51 -70.37
C SER A 208 -11.53 11.59 -71.60
N GLU A 209 -10.89 12.75 -71.80
CA GLU A 209 -9.96 12.92 -72.94
C GLU A 209 -8.55 12.37 -72.72
N TYR A 210 -8.20 12.00 -71.52
CA TYR A 210 -6.85 11.49 -71.20
C TYR A 210 -6.75 9.98 -71.08
N VAL A 211 -7.83 9.27 -71.22
CA VAL A 211 -7.81 7.79 -71.21
C VAL A 211 -7.84 7.26 -72.63
N ARG A 212 -6.68 6.93 -73.16
CA ARG A 212 -6.57 6.24 -74.43
C ARG A 212 -7.15 4.82 -74.27
N ALA A 213 -8.25 4.53 -74.97
CA ALA A 213 -8.87 3.20 -74.96
C ALA A 213 -7.82 2.11 -75.32
N GLY A 214 -7.61 1.16 -74.43
CA GLY A 214 -6.65 0.04 -74.62
C GLY A 214 -5.25 0.26 -74.08
N SER A 215 -4.93 1.35 -73.34
CA SER A 215 -3.58 1.59 -72.82
C SER A 215 -3.26 0.85 -71.49
N MET A 216 -4.19 0.18 -70.88
CA MET A 216 -3.97 -0.58 -69.65
C MET A 216 -4.02 -2.10 -69.95
N ASN A 217 -2.88 -2.70 -70.15
CA ASN A 217 -2.75 -4.13 -70.30
C ASN A 217 -2.00 -4.70 -69.08
N ILE A 218 -2.75 -5.30 -68.16
CA ILE A 218 -2.18 -5.98 -66.99
C ILE A 218 -1.70 -7.34 -67.43
N THR A 219 -0.41 -7.49 -67.65
CA THR A 219 0.19 -8.74 -68.11
C THR A 219 0.51 -9.71 -66.97
N HIS A 220 0.61 -9.27 -65.72
CA HIS A 220 0.85 -10.11 -64.57
C HIS A 220 0.25 -9.52 -63.29
N ALA A 221 -0.73 -10.23 -62.71
CA ALA A 221 -1.20 -10.05 -61.34
C ALA A 221 -0.65 -11.19 -60.48
N ARG A 222 0.18 -10.90 -59.50
CA ARG A 222 0.73 -11.92 -58.61
C ARG A 222 0.61 -11.44 -57.17
N ASP A 223 -0.20 -12.13 -56.37
CA ASP A 223 -0.22 -11.95 -54.92
C ASP A 223 0.94 -12.71 -54.29
N ILE A 224 1.82 -11.99 -53.60
CA ILE A 224 2.97 -12.58 -52.88
C ILE A 224 2.70 -12.39 -51.40
N TYR A 225 2.37 -13.49 -50.71
CA TYR A 225 2.33 -13.53 -49.25
C TYR A 225 3.78 -13.46 -48.74
N LEU A 226 4.13 -12.33 -48.05
CA LEU A 226 5.53 -12.10 -47.68
C LEU A 226 5.93 -12.80 -46.40
N TYR A 227 5.16 -12.71 -45.32
CA TYR A 227 5.32 -13.53 -44.12
C TYR A 227 4.30 -13.13 -43.04
N ARG A 228 4.12 -14.01 -42.04
CA ARG A 228 3.35 -13.74 -40.83
C ARG A 228 4.29 -13.76 -39.63
N GLN A 229 4.39 -12.67 -38.91
CA GLN A 229 5.15 -12.62 -37.67
C GLN A 229 4.21 -12.87 -36.48
N THR A 230 4.48 -13.95 -35.74
CA THR A 230 3.68 -14.27 -34.54
C THR A 230 4.54 -13.93 -33.33
N HIS A 231 4.16 -12.92 -32.58
CA HIS A 231 4.79 -12.59 -31.29
C HIS A 231 4.12 -13.40 -30.19
N ARG A 232 4.87 -14.22 -29.48
CA ARG A 232 4.39 -15.01 -28.36
C ARG A 232 4.88 -14.36 -27.08
N GLN A 233 4.00 -13.65 -26.39
CA GLN A 233 4.28 -13.09 -25.07
C GLN A 233 3.94 -14.14 -24.01
N ARG A 234 4.93 -14.47 -23.16
CA ARG A 234 4.72 -15.39 -22.04
C ARG A 234 3.80 -14.70 -21.02
N ARG A 235 2.66 -15.31 -20.75
CA ARG A 235 1.75 -14.83 -19.69
C ARG A 235 2.41 -15.15 -18.36
N GLU A 236 2.60 -14.13 -17.52
CA GLU A 236 3.10 -14.35 -16.16
C GLU A 236 2.09 -15.19 -15.39
N THR A 237 2.59 -16.24 -14.75
CA THR A 237 1.80 -17.08 -13.85
C THR A 237 1.42 -16.25 -12.64
N SER A 238 0.12 -16.17 -12.36
CA SER A 238 -0.43 -15.54 -11.17
C SER A 238 0.27 -16.08 -9.91
N LYS A 239 0.76 -15.16 -9.07
CA LYS A 239 1.25 -15.51 -7.72
C LYS A 239 0.13 -16.25 -6.98
N SER A 240 0.50 -17.28 -6.23
CA SER A 240 -0.38 -17.97 -5.29
C SER A 240 -0.87 -16.95 -4.25
N GLY A 241 -2.17 -16.89 -4.00
CA GLY A 241 -2.73 -16.06 -2.94
C GLY A 241 -2.32 -16.54 -1.55
N GLY A 242 -2.44 -15.68 -0.53
CA GLY A 242 -2.10 -15.96 0.85
C GLY A 242 -1.01 -15.04 1.40
N SER A 243 -0.53 -15.35 2.60
CA SER A 243 0.54 -14.60 3.27
C SER A 243 1.77 -15.45 3.41
N SER A 244 2.92 -14.92 3.05
CA SER A 244 4.22 -15.47 3.38
C SER A 244 4.56 -15.18 4.84
N THR A 245 5.21 -16.12 5.53
CA THR A 245 5.58 -15.94 6.93
C THR A 245 7.03 -16.31 7.18
N HIS A 246 7.65 -15.64 8.14
CA HIS A 246 8.99 -15.92 8.66
C HIS A 246 8.97 -15.93 10.19
N ARG A 247 10.10 -16.23 10.83
CA ARG A 247 10.24 -16.16 12.29
C ARG A 247 11.13 -15.01 12.70
N SER A 248 10.67 -14.23 13.69
CA SER A 248 11.46 -13.19 14.34
C SER A 248 12.49 -13.80 15.33
N SER A 249 13.34 -12.96 15.89
CA SER A 249 14.32 -13.35 16.92
C SER A 249 13.67 -13.91 18.18
N SER A 250 12.47 -13.48 18.52
CA SER A 250 11.67 -14.00 19.64
C SER A 250 11.09 -15.38 19.38
N GLY A 251 11.12 -15.88 18.13
CA GLY A 251 10.53 -17.14 17.69
C GLY A 251 9.05 -17.06 17.31
N ARG A 252 8.44 -15.87 17.31
CA ARG A 252 7.09 -15.64 16.80
C ARG A 252 7.07 -15.71 15.27
N SER A 253 5.88 -15.98 14.73
CA SER A 253 5.65 -15.95 13.29
C SER A 253 5.14 -14.58 12.87
N HIS A 254 5.83 -13.98 11.91
CA HIS A 254 5.46 -12.73 11.27
C HIS A 254 5.23 -12.94 9.77
N GLY A 255 4.34 -12.16 9.20
CA GLY A 255 4.27 -11.87 7.78
C GLY A 255 4.70 -10.43 7.57
N GLY A 256 4.99 -10.05 6.35
CA GLY A 256 5.39 -8.66 6.11
C GLY A 256 5.84 -8.40 4.69
N SER A 257 5.93 -7.12 4.36
CA SER A 257 6.53 -6.62 3.14
C SER A 257 7.40 -5.41 3.42
N LYS A 258 8.35 -5.12 2.54
CA LYS A 258 9.23 -3.96 2.65
C LYS A 258 9.55 -3.39 1.28
N GLY A 259 9.96 -2.13 1.27
CA GLY A 259 10.38 -1.42 0.07
C GLY A 259 11.04 -0.08 0.39
N SER A 260 11.31 0.71 -0.64
CA SER A 260 11.84 2.08 -0.54
C SER A 260 10.83 3.10 -1.06
N PHE A 261 11.01 4.38 -0.70
CA PHE A 261 10.14 5.49 -1.10
C PHE A 261 10.93 6.77 -1.46
#